data_4325f38a24ce86cfaba9fa051422cf06
#
_entry.id   4325f38a24ce86cfaba9fa051422cf06
#
_cell.length_a   1.000
_cell.length_b   1.000
_cell.length_c   1.000
_cell.angle_alpha   90.00
_cell.angle_beta   90.00
_cell.angle_gamma   90.00
#
_symmetry.space_group_name_H-M   'P 1'
#
loop_
_entity.id
_entity.type
_entity.pdbx_description
1 polymer ?
#
loop_
_entity_poly.entity_id
_entity_poly.type
_entity_poly.pdbx_seq_one_letter_code
_entity_poly.pdbx_strand_id
1 'polypeptide(L)'
;TAYGVEVIDGTGKVLMPGLIDAHVHILGGGGEGGARTRTPELALSDVVSGGVTTVVGCLGTDGCTRTMENLLAKAKGLEEEGITTYVYTGSYQVPARTLTGSIMDDIILLEKVVGTGEIAISDHRSSQPKKKEFARIVADTRVGGILSGKAGLVNIHMGDGENRLKFLRYVVKKTEIPPSNMLPTHINRSRELMEDGIDYAKSLGGY
;
A
#
# COMPACT_ATOMS: atom_id res chain seq x y z
N THR A 1 28.37 28.17 21.16
CA THR A 1 27.75 27.50 20.00
C THR A 1 28.85 27.20 18.99
N ALA A 2 28.99 25.93 18.57
CA ALA A 2 29.93 25.54 17.53
C ALA A 2 29.58 26.26 16.22
N TYR A 3 30.60 26.74 15.50
CA TYR A 3 30.41 27.43 14.24
C TYR A 3 29.59 26.55 13.26
N GLY A 4 28.49 27.07 12.71
CA GLY A 4 27.65 26.40 11.70
C GLY A 4 26.57 25.47 12.26
N VAL A 5 26.29 25.48 13.57
CA VAL A 5 25.18 24.72 14.15
C VAL A 5 23.95 25.62 14.29
N GLU A 6 22.86 25.24 13.66
CA GLU A 6 21.55 25.84 13.90
C GLU A 6 20.95 25.23 15.19
N VAL A 7 20.45 26.10 16.07
CA VAL A 7 19.81 25.68 17.33
C VAL A 7 18.31 25.97 17.22
N ILE A 8 17.51 24.92 17.32
CA ILE A 8 16.04 25.03 17.35
C ILE A 8 15.57 24.89 18.80
N ASP A 9 14.87 25.89 19.33
CA ASP A 9 14.29 25.83 20.67
C ASP A 9 13.08 24.90 20.66
N GLY A 10 13.22 23.75 21.34
CA GLY A 10 12.19 22.74 21.52
C GLY A 10 11.49 22.81 22.88
N THR A 11 11.65 23.89 23.65
CA THR A 11 11.04 24.01 24.99
C THR A 11 9.53 23.80 24.94
N GLY A 12 9.01 22.85 25.72
CA GLY A 12 7.58 22.51 25.79
C GLY A 12 7.07 21.70 24.58
N LYS A 13 7.95 21.23 23.68
CA LYS A 13 7.61 20.39 22.52
C LYS A 13 8.10 18.96 22.72
N VAL A 14 7.49 18.04 21.98
CA VAL A 14 7.94 16.63 21.91
C VAL A 14 8.61 16.42 20.55
N LEU A 15 9.85 15.96 20.56
CA LEU A 15 10.56 15.55 19.37
C LEU A 15 10.24 14.08 19.07
N MET A 16 9.80 13.80 17.86
CA MET A 16 9.51 12.44 17.38
C MET A 16 9.98 12.27 15.93
N PRO A 17 10.22 11.03 15.46
CA PRO A 17 10.40 10.77 14.04
C PRO A 17 9.19 11.25 13.22
N GLY A 18 9.43 11.63 11.97
CA GLY A 18 8.33 11.93 11.04
C GLY A 18 7.42 10.72 10.83
N LEU A 19 6.14 10.98 10.58
CA LEU A 19 5.14 9.93 10.36
C LEU A 19 5.40 9.21 9.04
N ILE A 20 5.04 7.93 9.02
CA ILE A 20 5.06 7.08 7.83
C ILE A 20 3.61 6.81 7.41
N ASP A 21 3.24 7.22 6.18
CA ASP A 21 1.97 6.83 5.59
C ASP A 21 2.19 5.68 4.60
N ALA A 22 1.77 4.49 5.00
CA ALA A 22 1.98 3.27 4.23
C ALA A 22 0.95 3.05 3.11
N HIS A 23 0.04 4.00 2.87
CA HIS A 23 -1.03 3.86 1.87
C HIS A 23 -1.46 5.22 1.32
N VAL A 24 -0.84 5.69 0.24
CA VAL A 24 -1.11 7.02 -0.32
C VAL A 24 -1.32 6.96 -1.84
N HIS A 25 -2.41 7.54 -2.32
CA HIS A 25 -2.64 7.76 -3.76
C HIS A 25 -1.89 9.01 -4.24
N ILE A 26 -0.56 8.93 -4.37
CA ILE A 26 0.29 10.07 -4.76
C ILE A 26 -0.02 10.61 -6.16
N LEU A 27 -0.65 9.82 -7.03
CA LEU A 27 -1.19 10.25 -8.32
C LEU A 27 -2.63 10.77 -8.24
N GLY A 28 -3.14 11.00 -7.03
CA GLY A 28 -4.56 11.22 -6.81
C GLY A 28 -5.38 9.93 -6.91
N GLY A 29 -6.64 10.05 -6.52
CA GLY A 29 -7.63 8.97 -6.51
C GLY A 29 -8.92 9.38 -7.21
N GLY A 30 -10.01 8.70 -6.87
CA GLY A 30 -11.33 8.99 -7.42
C GLY A 30 -11.46 8.62 -8.90
N GLY A 31 -12.54 9.06 -9.50
CA GLY A 31 -12.92 8.74 -10.87
C GLY A 31 -14.10 7.78 -10.97
N GLU A 32 -14.51 7.16 -9.88
CA GLU A 32 -15.63 6.20 -9.83
C GLU A 32 -16.98 6.85 -10.16
N GLY A 33 -17.12 8.16 -9.97
CA GLY A 33 -18.29 8.95 -10.40
C GLY A 33 -18.11 9.60 -11.77
N GLY A 34 -17.18 9.11 -12.58
CA GLY A 34 -16.79 9.66 -13.88
C GLY A 34 -15.58 10.61 -13.78
N ALA A 35 -15.03 11.00 -14.93
CA ALA A 35 -13.77 11.75 -15.03
C ALA A 35 -13.71 13.03 -14.17
N ARG A 36 -14.84 13.70 -13.98
CA ARG A 36 -14.96 14.93 -13.16
C ARG A 36 -14.71 14.70 -11.66
N THR A 37 -14.74 13.46 -11.18
CA THR A 37 -14.52 13.10 -9.77
C THR A 37 -13.09 12.67 -9.47
N ARG A 38 -12.19 12.80 -10.44
CA ARG A 38 -10.76 12.55 -10.27
C ARG A 38 -10.13 13.65 -9.40
N THR A 39 -9.29 13.25 -8.44
CA THR A 39 -8.49 14.21 -7.68
C THR A 39 -7.15 14.47 -8.35
N PRO A 40 -6.52 15.63 -8.13
CA PRO A 40 -5.16 15.91 -8.63
C PRO A 40 -4.12 15.00 -7.96
N GLU A 41 -2.89 15.05 -8.48
CA GLU A 41 -1.73 14.48 -7.84
C GLU A 41 -1.44 15.19 -6.50
N LEU A 42 -0.85 14.45 -5.58
CA LEU A 42 -0.47 14.96 -4.27
C LEU A 42 0.74 15.91 -4.39
N ALA A 43 0.68 17.06 -3.75
CA ALA A 43 1.81 17.97 -3.63
C ALA A 43 2.62 17.64 -2.35
N LEU A 44 3.91 17.97 -2.33
CA LEU A 44 4.76 17.82 -1.15
C LEU A 44 4.17 18.52 0.08
N SER A 45 3.63 19.72 -0.10
CA SER A 45 2.99 20.50 0.99
C SER A 45 1.85 19.74 1.68
N ASP A 46 1.08 18.96 0.94
CA ASP A 46 -0.03 18.17 1.50
C ASP A 46 0.48 17.08 2.46
N VAL A 47 1.65 16.54 2.13
CA VAL A 47 2.29 15.47 2.92
C VAL A 47 2.92 16.04 4.19
N VAL A 48 3.80 17.02 4.04
CA VAL A 48 4.62 17.52 5.16
C VAL A 48 3.83 18.34 6.16
N SER A 49 2.73 19.00 5.75
CA SER A 49 1.85 19.73 6.66
C SER A 49 1.19 18.80 7.70
N GLY A 50 1.03 17.51 7.38
CA GLY A 50 0.57 16.46 8.29
C GLY A 50 1.68 15.84 9.14
N GLY A 51 2.94 16.29 9.01
CA GLY A 51 4.09 15.71 9.70
C GLY A 51 4.56 14.37 9.12
N VAL A 52 4.09 14.01 7.92
CA VAL A 52 4.50 12.81 7.20
C VAL A 52 5.81 13.08 6.46
N THR A 53 6.79 12.19 6.63
CA THR A 53 8.12 12.28 5.99
C THR A 53 8.45 11.06 5.13
N THR A 54 7.60 10.05 5.18
CA THR A 54 7.74 8.84 4.34
C THR A 54 6.37 8.40 3.83
N VAL A 55 6.25 8.14 2.53
CA VAL A 55 5.02 7.65 1.91
C VAL A 55 5.26 6.38 1.11
N VAL A 56 4.27 5.48 1.12
CA VAL A 56 4.21 4.34 0.19
C VAL A 56 3.07 4.58 -0.79
N GLY A 57 3.40 4.93 -2.03
CA GLY A 57 2.44 5.22 -3.08
C GLY A 57 1.76 3.96 -3.62
N CYS A 58 0.48 4.06 -3.94
CA CYS A 58 -0.28 2.98 -4.57
C CYS A 58 -1.24 3.51 -5.64
N LEU A 59 -1.58 2.65 -6.60
CA LEU A 59 -2.72 2.85 -7.50
C LEU A 59 -3.97 2.24 -6.87
N GLY A 60 -5.10 2.94 -7.01
CA GLY A 60 -6.40 2.45 -6.57
C GLY A 60 -7.19 1.76 -7.69
N THR A 61 -8.46 2.11 -7.82
CA THR A 61 -9.40 1.56 -8.80
C THR A 61 -8.92 1.75 -10.25
N ASP A 62 -8.35 2.93 -10.55
CA ASP A 62 -7.85 3.27 -11.87
C ASP A 62 -6.38 2.89 -12.03
N GLY A 63 -6.12 1.69 -12.50
CA GLY A 63 -4.80 1.24 -12.95
C GLY A 63 -4.58 1.39 -14.46
N CYS A 64 -5.47 2.10 -15.17
CA CYS A 64 -5.40 2.31 -16.63
C CYS A 64 -4.83 3.66 -16.99
N THR A 65 -5.44 4.73 -16.46
CA THR A 65 -5.04 6.11 -16.77
C THR A 65 -4.10 6.69 -15.71
N ARG A 66 -3.94 5.98 -14.60
CA ARG A 66 -2.85 6.13 -13.64
C ARG A 66 -2.00 4.87 -13.72
N THR A 67 -0.79 4.98 -14.30
CA THR A 67 0.05 3.81 -14.61
C THR A 67 1.15 3.61 -13.58
N MET A 68 1.76 2.44 -13.58
CA MET A 68 2.90 2.13 -12.71
C MET A 68 4.12 3.01 -13.03
N GLU A 69 4.33 3.33 -14.30
CA GLU A 69 5.40 4.24 -14.75
C GLU A 69 5.22 5.63 -14.15
N ASN A 70 4.00 6.15 -14.22
CA ASN A 70 3.67 7.45 -13.64
C ASN A 70 3.80 7.44 -12.11
N LEU A 71 3.34 6.36 -11.46
CA LEU A 71 3.49 6.20 -10.00
C LEU A 71 4.96 6.24 -9.57
N LEU A 72 5.82 5.51 -10.28
CA LEU A 72 7.26 5.48 -9.99
C LEU A 72 7.92 6.83 -10.26
N ALA A 73 7.55 7.51 -11.34
CA ALA A 73 8.05 8.85 -11.67
C ALA A 73 7.66 9.87 -10.61
N LYS A 74 6.40 9.87 -10.16
CA LYS A 74 5.92 10.75 -9.09
C LYS A 74 6.62 10.49 -7.76
N ALA A 75 6.82 9.22 -7.40
CA ALA A 75 7.55 8.86 -6.19
C ALA A 75 8.99 9.40 -6.21
N LYS A 76 9.68 9.28 -7.35
CA LYS A 76 11.03 9.86 -7.52
C LYS A 76 11.01 11.38 -7.39
N GLY A 77 10.02 12.06 -8.01
CA GLY A 77 9.89 13.52 -7.90
C GLY A 77 9.71 13.98 -6.45
N LEU A 78 8.81 13.36 -5.69
CA LEU A 78 8.60 13.66 -4.26
C LEU A 78 9.85 13.39 -3.41
N GLU A 79 10.67 12.40 -3.79
CA GLU A 79 11.95 12.14 -3.10
C GLU A 79 12.97 13.24 -3.39
N GLU A 80 13.08 13.71 -4.63
CA GLU A 80 13.92 14.85 -4.99
C GLU A 80 13.45 16.13 -4.28
N GLU A 81 12.15 16.27 -3.99
CA GLU A 81 11.59 17.35 -3.18
C GLU A 81 11.90 17.23 -1.67
N GLY A 82 12.32 16.05 -1.17
CA GLY A 82 12.90 15.90 0.16
C GLY A 82 12.20 14.95 1.13
N ILE A 83 11.21 14.14 0.70
CA ILE A 83 10.62 13.08 1.54
C ILE A 83 11.07 11.69 1.07
N THR A 84 11.01 10.71 1.95
CA THR A 84 11.28 9.31 1.58
C THR A 84 10.06 8.71 0.88
N THR A 85 10.27 8.03 -0.26
CA THR A 85 9.17 7.46 -1.03
C THR A 85 9.43 6.01 -1.40
N TYR A 86 8.37 5.20 -1.28
CA TYR A 86 8.27 3.83 -1.82
C TYR A 86 6.94 3.69 -2.57
N VAL A 87 6.77 2.59 -3.30
CA VAL A 87 5.53 2.28 -4.01
C VAL A 87 5.19 0.79 -3.91
N TYR A 88 3.91 0.47 -4.08
CA TYR A 88 3.45 -0.89 -4.36
C TYR A 88 3.28 -1.08 -5.86
N THR A 89 3.64 -2.26 -6.39
CA THR A 89 3.29 -2.66 -7.76
C THR A 89 1.86 -3.21 -7.81
N GLY A 90 1.13 -2.91 -8.87
CA GLY A 90 -0.25 -3.32 -9.05
C GLY A 90 -1.28 -2.20 -8.87
N SER A 91 -2.53 -2.59 -8.83
CA SER A 91 -3.71 -1.75 -8.59
C SER A 91 -4.81 -2.62 -7.98
N TYR A 92 -6.09 -2.16 -7.93
CA TYR A 92 -7.20 -2.99 -7.46
C TYR A 92 -7.32 -4.34 -8.15
N GLN A 93 -6.90 -4.43 -9.40
CA GLN A 93 -7.26 -5.52 -10.30
C GLN A 93 -6.26 -6.69 -10.24
N VAL A 94 -6.79 -7.89 -10.46
CA VAL A 94 -6.03 -9.13 -10.65
C VAL A 94 -6.30 -9.64 -12.07
N PRO A 95 -5.27 -9.97 -12.85
CA PRO A 95 -3.85 -9.94 -12.53
C PRO A 95 -3.31 -8.52 -12.28
N ALA A 96 -2.33 -8.39 -11.39
CA ALA A 96 -1.71 -7.12 -11.07
C ALA A 96 -0.94 -6.57 -12.28
N ARG A 97 -1.07 -5.26 -12.52
CA ARG A 97 -0.26 -4.56 -13.54
C ARG A 97 1.11 -4.27 -12.97
N THR A 98 2.15 -4.60 -13.71
CA THR A 98 3.55 -4.51 -13.30
C THR A 98 4.35 -3.75 -14.35
N LEU A 99 5.53 -3.26 -13.99
CA LEU A 99 6.46 -2.60 -14.92
C LEU A 99 7.28 -3.61 -15.73
N THR A 100 7.69 -4.72 -15.11
CA THR A 100 8.62 -5.69 -15.71
C THR A 100 7.93 -6.94 -16.24
N GLY A 101 6.62 -7.07 -16.03
CA GLY A 101 5.83 -8.24 -16.43
C GLY A 101 5.56 -9.23 -15.29
N SER A 102 6.24 -9.11 -14.14
CA SER A 102 5.95 -9.92 -12.95
C SER A 102 6.04 -9.12 -11.66
N ILE A 103 5.24 -9.51 -10.66
CA ILE A 103 5.27 -8.93 -9.31
C ILE A 103 6.65 -9.11 -8.68
N MET A 104 7.20 -10.31 -8.80
CA MET A 104 8.49 -10.67 -8.20
C MET A 104 9.62 -9.83 -8.78
N ASP A 105 9.64 -9.68 -10.11
CA ASP A 105 10.69 -8.92 -10.81
C ASP A 105 10.60 -7.43 -10.47
N ASP A 106 9.40 -6.85 -10.40
CA ASP A 106 9.22 -5.47 -9.95
C ASP A 106 9.81 -5.25 -8.56
N ILE A 107 9.52 -6.14 -7.60
CA ILE A 107 10.01 -6.01 -6.23
C ILE A 107 11.54 -6.19 -6.16
N ILE A 108 12.10 -7.13 -6.92
CA ILE A 108 13.54 -7.41 -6.90
C ILE A 108 14.34 -6.32 -7.61
N LEU A 109 13.90 -5.91 -8.79
CA LEU A 109 14.69 -5.07 -9.70
C LEU A 109 14.48 -3.58 -9.50
N LEU A 110 13.31 -3.16 -8.98
CA LEU A 110 12.99 -1.75 -8.81
C LEU A 110 13.13 -1.35 -7.34
N GLU A 111 14.12 -0.53 -7.03
CA GLU A 111 14.48 -0.14 -5.66
C GLU A 111 13.29 0.33 -4.82
N LYS A 112 12.45 1.19 -5.39
CA LYS A 112 11.30 1.77 -4.70
C LYS A 112 10.11 0.84 -4.52
N VAL A 113 10.05 -0.29 -5.23
CA VAL A 113 8.93 -1.23 -5.10
C VAL A 113 9.16 -2.14 -3.90
N VAL A 114 8.30 -2.01 -2.87
CA VAL A 114 8.47 -2.73 -1.59
C VAL A 114 7.44 -3.83 -1.36
N GLY A 115 6.44 -3.94 -2.22
CA GLY A 115 5.38 -4.93 -2.13
C GLY A 115 4.37 -4.77 -3.26
N THR A 116 3.18 -5.35 -3.10
CA THR A 116 2.10 -5.34 -4.11
C THR A 116 0.85 -4.67 -3.55
N GLY A 117 0.15 -3.90 -4.35
CA GLY A 117 -1.13 -3.29 -3.96
C GLY A 117 -1.42 -2.00 -4.70
N GLU A 118 -2.56 -1.47 -4.41
CA GLU A 118 -3.63 -1.88 -3.51
C GLU A 118 -4.51 -2.95 -4.19
N ILE A 119 -4.51 -4.20 -3.71
CA ILE A 119 -5.35 -5.26 -4.29
C ILE A 119 -6.73 -5.23 -3.64
N ALA A 120 -7.79 -5.11 -4.43
CA ALA A 120 -9.16 -5.05 -3.90
C ALA A 120 -9.78 -6.44 -3.76
N ILE A 121 -10.26 -6.77 -2.57
CA ILE A 121 -11.08 -7.94 -2.27
C ILE A 121 -12.30 -7.56 -1.45
N SER A 122 -13.33 -8.40 -1.51
CA SER A 122 -14.62 -8.16 -0.85
C SER A 122 -15.23 -6.79 -1.20
N ASP A 123 -14.99 -6.32 -2.41
CA ASP A 123 -15.42 -5.03 -2.95
C ASP A 123 -16.05 -5.22 -4.33
N HIS A 124 -17.12 -4.48 -4.62
CA HIS A 124 -17.79 -4.53 -5.91
C HIS A 124 -16.93 -4.01 -7.08
N ARG A 125 -15.87 -3.23 -6.79
CA ARG A 125 -14.91 -2.69 -7.77
C ARG A 125 -13.73 -3.63 -8.02
N SER A 126 -13.60 -4.73 -7.27
CA SER A 126 -12.53 -5.71 -7.48
C SER A 126 -12.76 -6.52 -8.75
N SER A 127 -11.69 -7.13 -9.27
CA SER A 127 -11.78 -8.09 -10.37
C SER A 127 -12.38 -9.45 -9.98
N GLN A 128 -12.87 -9.60 -8.76
CA GLN A 128 -13.43 -10.82 -8.18
C GLN A 128 -12.48 -12.03 -8.30
N PRO A 129 -11.21 -11.93 -7.87
CA PRO A 129 -10.24 -13.00 -8.01
C PRO A 129 -10.67 -14.25 -7.24
N LYS A 130 -10.23 -15.41 -7.72
CA LYS A 130 -10.34 -16.65 -6.94
C LYS A 130 -9.33 -16.64 -5.78
N LYS A 131 -9.63 -17.36 -4.70
CA LYS A 131 -8.74 -17.47 -3.53
C LYS A 131 -7.32 -17.95 -3.88
N LYS A 132 -7.18 -18.84 -4.87
CA LYS A 132 -5.87 -19.32 -5.36
C LYS A 132 -5.10 -18.23 -6.11
N GLU A 133 -5.77 -17.40 -6.89
CA GLU A 133 -5.14 -16.28 -7.60
C GLU A 133 -4.62 -15.24 -6.60
N PHE A 134 -5.42 -14.93 -5.59
CA PHE A 134 -4.99 -14.05 -4.50
C PHE A 134 -3.80 -14.65 -3.71
N ALA A 135 -3.86 -15.94 -3.36
CA ALA A 135 -2.75 -16.61 -2.68
C ALA A 135 -1.46 -16.58 -3.52
N ARG A 136 -1.56 -16.68 -4.84
CA ARG A 136 -0.40 -16.57 -5.74
C ARG A 136 0.23 -15.18 -5.69
N ILE A 137 -0.58 -14.11 -5.69
CA ILE A 137 -0.06 -12.75 -5.53
C ILE A 137 0.72 -12.62 -4.22
N VAL A 138 0.16 -13.12 -3.11
CA VAL A 138 0.85 -13.04 -1.81
C VAL A 138 2.16 -13.84 -1.82
N ALA A 139 2.17 -15.03 -2.44
CA ALA A 139 3.37 -15.85 -2.59
C ALA A 139 4.46 -15.16 -3.41
N ASP A 140 4.12 -14.64 -4.58
CA ASP A 140 5.07 -13.97 -5.47
C ASP A 140 5.64 -12.69 -4.81
N THR A 141 4.79 -11.92 -4.13
CA THR A 141 5.17 -10.74 -3.35
C THR A 141 6.13 -11.10 -2.22
N ARG A 142 5.82 -12.14 -1.45
CA ARG A 142 6.67 -12.61 -0.36
C ARG A 142 8.05 -13.03 -0.85
N VAL A 143 8.12 -13.84 -1.90
CA VAL A 143 9.39 -14.32 -2.44
C VAL A 143 10.22 -13.15 -2.98
N GLY A 144 9.60 -12.22 -3.70
CA GLY A 144 10.25 -10.98 -4.13
C GLY A 144 10.85 -10.18 -2.97
N GLY A 145 10.10 -10.05 -1.88
CA GLY A 145 10.58 -9.38 -0.65
C GLY A 145 11.76 -10.09 0.00
N ILE A 146 11.70 -11.42 0.15
CA ILE A 146 12.79 -12.22 0.72
C ILE A 146 14.08 -12.08 -0.11
N LEU A 147 13.97 -12.18 -1.43
CA LEU A 147 15.14 -12.14 -2.32
C LEU A 147 15.77 -10.74 -2.41
N SER A 148 15.00 -9.70 -2.18
CA SER A 148 15.46 -8.29 -2.25
C SER A 148 15.73 -7.65 -0.89
N GLY A 149 15.44 -8.33 0.22
CA GLY A 149 15.55 -7.75 1.57
C GLY A 149 14.51 -6.65 1.85
N LYS A 150 13.37 -6.67 1.16
CA LYS A 150 12.28 -5.68 1.28
C LYS A 150 11.10 -6.26 2.04
N ALA A 151 10.09 -5.41 2.32
CA ALA A 151 8.90 -5.79 3.09
C ALA A 151 8.14 -6.99 2.50
N GLY A 152 7.96 -7.03 1.18
CA GLY A 152 7.32 -8.16 0.49
C GLY A 152 5.91 -8.44 1.01
N LEU A 153 5.11 -7.39 1.25
CA LEU A 153 3.73 -7.49 1.73
C LEU A 153 2.73 -7.07 0.66
N VAL A 154 1.53 -7.61 0.75
CA VAL A 154 0.40 -7.19 -0.08
C VAL A 154 -0.46 -6.21 0.71
N ASN A 155 -0.58 -4.99 0.20
CA ASN A 155 -1.52 -3.99 0.69
C ASN A 155 -2.89 -4.29 0.06
N ILE A 156 -3.92 -4.44 0.90
CA ILE A 156 -5.21 -4.99 0.49
C ILE A 156 -6.33 -4.02 0.80
N HIS A 157 -7.02 -3.58 -0.25
CA HIS A 157 -8.27 -2.83 -0.12
C HIS A 157 -9.40 -3.76 0.31
N MET A 158 -9.91 -3.54 1.51
CA MET A 158 -11.09 -4.26 2.01
C MET A 158 -12.36 -3.50 1.68
N GLY A 159 -13.26 -4.14 0.93
CA GLY A 159 -14.60 -3.62 0.67
C GLY A 159 -15.63 -4.03 1.72
N ASP A 160 -16.90 -3.67 1.47
CA ASP A 160 -18.04 -3.94 2.36
C ASP A 160 -18.70 -5.31 2.08
N GLY A 161 -18.14 -6.11 1.18
CA GLY A 161 -18.71 -7.39 0.78
C GLY A 161 -18.74 -8.42 1.93
N GLU A 162 -19.72 -9.31 1.93
CA GLU A 162 -19.94 -10.35 2.94
C GLU A 162 -18.75 -11.31 3.16
N ASN A 163 -17.85 -11.36 2.20
CA ASN A 163 -16.67 -12.21 2.30
C ASN A 163 -15.63 -11.67 3.30
N ARG A 164 -15.63 -10.38 3.61
CA ARG A 164 -14.72 -9.75 4.58
C ARG A 164 -13.30 -10.31 4.46
N LEU A 165 -12.68 -10.78 5.53
CA LEU A 165 -11.31 -11.33 5.53
C LEU A 165 -11.21 -12.81 5.17
N LYS A 166 -12.25 -13.42 4.57
CA LYS A 166 -12.22 -14.86 4.20
C LYS A 166 -11.05 -15.24 3.26
N PHE A 167 -10.59 -14.31 2.42
CA PHE A 167 -9.44 -14.54 1.54
C PHE A 167 -8.13 -14.62 2.34
N LEU A 168 -7.91 -13.70 3.26
CA LEU A 168 -6.73 -13.69 4.13
C LEU A 168 -6.69 -14.95 4.99
N ARG A 169 -7.83 -15.29 5.61
CA ARG A 169 -7.96 -16.55 6.40
C ARG A 169 -7.70 -17.80 5.56
N TYR A 170 -8.10 -17.77 4.27
CA TYR A 170 -7.80 -18.87 3.36
C TYR A 170 -6.29 -19.02 3.13
N VAL A 171 -5.59 -17.92 2.86
CA VAL A 171 -4.13 -17.93 2.65
C VAL A 171 -3.44 -18.52 3.89
N VAL A 172 -3.69 -17.97 5.07
CA VAL A 172 -3.06 -18.46 6.33
C VAL A 172 -3.38 -19.91 6.64
N LYS A 173 -4.61 -20.37 6.39
CA LYS A 173 -5.05 -21.73 6.76
C LYS A 173 -4.76 -22.79 5.70
N LYS A 174 -4.50 -22.42 4.46
CA LYS A 174 -4.38 -23.35 3.31
C LYS A 174 -3.06 -23.24 2.56
N THR A 175 -2.17 -22.41 3.02
CA THR A 175 -0.81 -22.27 2.49
C THR A 175 0.17 -22.08 3.66
N GLU A 176 1.45 -22.05 3.36
CA GLU A 176 2.55 -21.81 4.33
C GLU A 176 2.88 -20.32 4.47
N ILE A 177 2.07 -19.43 3.89
CA ILE A 177 2.32 -17.99 3.91
C ILE A 177 1.88 -17.41 5.26
N PRO A 178 2.76 -16.71 5.99
CA PRO A 178 2.41 -16.10 7.27
C PRO A 178 1.49 -14.88 7.09
N PRO A 179 0.64 -14.58 8.08
CA PRO A 179 -0.29 -13.45 8.02
C PRO A 179 0.41 -12.09 7.86
N SER A 180 1.65 -11.96 8.33
CA SER A 180 2.46 -10.74 8.23
C SER A 180 2.78 -10.29 6.79
N ASN A 181 2.50 -11.08 5.77
CA ASN A 181 2.63 -10.67 4.38
C ASN A 181 1.35 -10.02 3.81
N MET A 182 0.33 -9.83 4.62
CA MET A 182 -0.96 -9.27 4.21
C MET A 182 -1.33 -8.10 5.13
N LEU A 183 -1.44 -6.90 4.54
CA LEU A 183 -1.83 -5.68 5.22
C LEU A 183 -3.22 -5.24 4.75
N PRO A 184 -4.30 -5.65 5.43
CA PRO A 184 -5.64 -5.20 5.09
C PRO A 184 -5.86 -3.74 5.51
N THR A 185 -6.39 -2.92 4.60
CA THR A 185 -6.73 -1.52 4.86
C THR A 185 -8.23 -1.31 4.91
N HIS A 186 -8.66 -0.17 5.40
CA HIS A 186 -10.08 0.22 5.49
C HIS A 186 -10.93 -0.69 6.40
N ILE A 187 -10.32 -1.33 7.37
CA ILE A 187 -10.98 -2.27 8.30
C ILE A 187 -12.09 -1.59 9.12
N ASN A 188 -12.01 -0.29 9.31
CA ASN A 188 -13.01 0.52 10.00
C ASN A 188 -14.22 0.93 9.11
N ARG A 189 -14.34 0.39 7.90
CA ARG A 189 -15.40 0.74 6.95
C ARG A 189 -16.79 0.34 7.45
N SER A 190 -16.91 -0.79 8.14
CA SER A 190 -18.11 -1.19 8.87
C SER A 190 -17.74 -1.83 10.21
N ARG A 191 -18.71 -1.89 11.13
CA ARG A 191 -18.50 -2.51 12.44
C ARG A 191 -18.16 -3.99 12.31
N GLU A 192 -18.90 -4.69 11.46
CA GLU A 192 -18.73 -6.12 11.21
C GLU A 192 -17.36 -6.44 10.60
N LEU A 193 -16.85 -5.57 9.72
CA LEU A 193 -15.51 -5.73 9.15
C LEU A 193 -14.44 -5.48 10.22
N MET A 194 -14.63 -4.47 11.06
CA MET A 194 -13.71 -4.18 12.16
C MET A 194 -13.67 -5.33 13.18
N GLU A 195 -14.81 -5.90 13.55
CA GLU A 195 -14.89 -7.05 14.46
C GLU A 195 -14.19 -8.29 13.86
N ASP A 196 -14.39 -8.55 12.55
CA ASP A 196 -13.70 -9.63 11.83
C ASP A 196 -12.18 -9.37 11.76
N GLY A 197 -11.75 -8.12 11.59
CA GLY A 197 -10.34 -7.70 11.63
C GLY A 197 -9.69 -7.93 13.00
N ILE A 198 -10.37 -7.56 14.06
CA ILE A 198 -9.91 -7.80 15.45
C ILE A 198 -9.78 -9.30 15.72
N ASP A 199 -10.75 -10.10 15.30
CA ASP A 199 -10.66 -11.56 15.43
C ASP A 199 -9.52 -12.16 14.59
N TYR A 200 -9.34 -11.67 13.36
CA TYR A 200 -8.23 -12.09 12.51
C TYR A 200 -6.87 -11.80 13.17
N ALA A 201 -6.68 -10.60 13.69
CA ALA A 201 -5.44 -10.22 14.35
C ALA A 201 -5.18 -11.09 15.60
N LYS A 202 -6.20 -11.29 16.45
CA LYS A 202 -6.07 -12.08 17.68
C LYS A 202 -5.87 -13.57 17.43
N SER A 203 -6.57 -14.14 16.45
CA SER A 203 -6.59 -15.59 16.21
C SER A 203 -5.48 -16.10 15.30
N LEU A 204 -4.97 -15.27 14.40
CA LEU A 204 -4.01 -15.65 13.36
C LEU A 204 -2.72 -14.82 13.38
N GLY A 205 -2.61 -13.80 14.24
CA GLY A 205 -1.43 -12.93 14.33
C GLY A 205 -1.27 -12.00 13.13
N GLY A 206 -2.36 -11.64 12.45
CA GLY A 206 -2.36 -10.64 11.38
C GLY A 206 -2.27 -9.22 11.92
N TYR A 207 -2.07 -8.25 11.00
CA TYR A 207 -2.12 -6.81 11.29
C TYR A 207 -3.55 -6.29 11.21
#